data_b72827e889367352d35b45506a80426f
#
_entry.id   b72827e889367352d35b45506a80426f
#
_cell.length_a   1.000
_cell.length_b   1.000
_cell.length_c   1.000
_cell.angle_alpha   90.00
_cell.angle_beta   90.00
_cell.angle_gamma   90.00
#
_symmetry.space_group_name_H-M   'P 1'
#
loop_
_entity.id
_entity.type
_entity.pdbx_description
1 polymer ?
#
loop_
_entity_poly.entity_id
_entity_poly.type
_entity_poly.pdbx_seq_one_letter_code
_entity_poly.pdbx_strand_id
1 'polypeptide(L)'
;LTTGSLAGFRGAEEIDRDRVLEIETDILYPAALENSINDKNADRIKAGIISELANGPTTPNADLILFEKGVKVIPDILASSGGVIVSYFEMVQDSSSFFWDEEGVNRGLDLKISKGFRSVFNALEENRIHSRLAAMVVGVARVAEACKIRGWV
;
A
#
# COMPACT_ATOMS: atom_id res chain seq x y z
N LEU A 1 -20.99 20.04 14.45
CA LEU A 1 -19.84 19.89 15.35
C LEU A 1 -19.70 21.19 16.14
N THR A 2 -20.24 21.22 17.36
CA THR A 2 -20.24 22.40 18.23
C THR A 2 -18.94 22.57 19.03
N THR A 3 -18.10 21.53 19.08
CA THR A 3 -16.91 21.50 19.97
C THR A 3 -15.56 21.53 19.20
N GLY A 4 -15.55 21.33 17.87
CA GLY A 4 -14.31 21.18 17.09
C GLY A 4 -13.45 19.96 17.48
N SER A 5 -13.98 19.04 18.29
CA SER A 5 -13.31 17.85 18.79
C SER A 5 -14.20 16.61 18.58
N LEU A 6 -13.57 15.43 18.41
CA LEU A 6 -14.24 14.14 18.42
C LEU A 6 -14.46 13.61 19.85
N ALA A 7 -13.81 14.18 20.85
CA ALA A 7 -13.99 13.79 22.25
C ALA A 7 -15.44 13.96 22.69
N GLY A 8 -15.98 12.95 23.36
CA GLY A 8 -17.36 12.93 23.80
C GLY A 8 -18.41 12.72 22.71
N PHE A 9 -18.02 12.22 21.52
CA PHE A 9 -18.99 11.90 20.46
C PHE A 9 -19.93 10.78 20.92
N ARG A 10 -21.24 11.04 20.81
CA ARG A 10 -22.28 10.09 21.28
C ARG A 10 -22.22 8.79 20.48
N GLY A 11 -22.09 7.65 21.17
CA GLY A 11 -22.02 6.33 20.55
C GLY A 11 -20.60 5.88 20.14
N ALA A 12 -19.57 6.63 20.52
CA ALA A 12 -18.17 6.22 20.38
C ALA A 12 -17.51 6.07 21.76
N GLU A 13 -16.60 5.13 21.86
CA GLU A 13 -15.73 4.96 23.03
C GLU A 13 -14.40 5.68 22.75
N GLU A 14 -13.91 6.43 23.71
CA GLU A 14 -12.59 7.07 23.64
C GLU A 14 -11.52 6.02 23.91
N ILE A 15 -10.56 5.95 23.00
CA ILE A 15 -9.38 5.09 23.15
C ILE A 15 -8.11 5.92 23.12
N ASP A 16 -7.06 5.39 23.72
CA ASP A 16 -5.74 5.98 23.64
C ASP A 16 -5.29 6.01 22.17
N ARG A 17 -4.81 7.19 21.71
CA ARG A 17 -4.30 7.42 20.36
C ARG A 17 -3.24 6.40 19.96
N ASP A 18 -2.35 6.05 20.89
CA ASP A 18 -1.25 5.13 20.60
C ASP A 18 -1.72 3.67 20.45
N ARG A 19 -2.96 3.38 20.89
CA ARG A 19 -3.56 2.05 20.80
C ARG A 19 -4.54 1.87 19.63
N VAL A 20 -4.80 2.92 18.85
CA VAL A 20 -5.71 2.86 17.69
C VAL A 20 -5.32 1.76 16.70
N LEU A 21 -4.02 1.58 16.46
CA LEU A 21 -3.51 0.57 15.53
C LEU A 21 -3.58 -0.86 16.10
N GLU A 22 -3.82 -1.02 17.40
CA GLU A 22 -3.85 -2.31 18.12
C GLU A 22 -5.29 -2.85 18.32
N ILE A 23 -6.29 -2.15 17.75
CA ILE A 23 -7.70 -2.58 17.83
C ILE A 23 -7.86 -3.89 17.05
N GLU A 24 -8.69 -4.78 17.59
CA GLU A 24 -9.07 -6.01 16.90
C GLU A 24 -9.95 -5.68 15.69
N THR A 25 -9.45 -6.01 14.50
CA THR A 25 -10.12 -5.76 13.23
C THR A 25 -9.60 -6.73 12.17
N ASP A 26 -10.39 -6.98 11.14
CA ASP A 26 -9.97 -7.82 10.02
C ASP A 26 -8.93 -7.11 9.14
N ILE A 27 -9.16 -5.81 8.86
CA ILE A 27 -8.32 -5.00 7.98
C ILE A 27 -7.98 -3.69 8.69
N LEU A 28 -6.69 -3.34 8.69
CA LEU A 28 -6.17 -2.08 9.19
C LEU A 28 -5.66 -1.21 8.03
N TYR A 29 -6.05 0.07 8.03
CA TYR A 29 -5.61 1.07 7.06
C TYR A 29 -4.80 2.18 7.75
N PRO A 30 -3.48 2.07 7.87
CA PRO A 30 -2.63 3.15 8.35
C PRO A 30 -2.57 4.24 7.28
N ALA A 31 -3.26 5.37 7.50
CA ALA A 31 -3.46 6.43 6.51
C ALA A 31 -2.95 7.81 6.97
N ALA A 32 -2.31 7.91 8.14
CA ALA A 32 -1.97 9.21 8.71
C ALA A 32 -0.47 9.56 8.58
N LEU A 33 0.40 8.82 9.25
CA LEU A 33 1.81 9.18 9.41
C LEU A 33 2.75 8.05 9.04
N GLU A 34 3.94 8.43 8.57
CA GLU A 34 5.08 7.53 8.43
C GLU A 34 5.49 6.93 9.78
N ASN A 35 6.09 5.73 9.75
CA ASN A 35 6.61 5.01 10.92
C ASN A 35 5.61 4.83 12.07
N SER A 36 4.31 4.89 11.78
CA SER A 36 3.25 4.65 12.77
C SER A 36 3.20 3.20 13.27
N ILE A 37 3.59 2.24 12.42
CA ILE A 37 3.81 0.84 12.78
C ILE A 37 5.32 0.61 12.88
N ASN A 38 5.78 0.28 14.08
CA ASN A 38 7.19 0.15 14.39
C ASN A 38 7.45 -0.98 15.41
N ASP A 39 8.69 -1.15 15.82
CA ASP A 39 9.14 -2.22 16.72
C ASP A 39 8.37 -2.23 18.06
N LYS A 40 7.82 -1.08 18.47
CA LYS A 40 7.13 -0.96 19.75
C LYS A 40 5.69 -1.48 19.72
N ASN A 41 5.04 -1.49 18.54
CA ASN A 41 3.62 -1.83 18.41
C ASN A 41 3.31 -2.96 17.42
N ALA A 42 4.21 -3.27 16.49
CA ALA A 42 3.98 -4.28 15.45
C ALA A 42 3.57 -5.64 16.03
N ASP A 43 4.16 -6.04 17.13
CA ASP A 43 3.82 -7.30 17.81
C ASP A 43 2.40 -7.30 18.39
N ARG A 44 1.84 -6.14 18.74
CA ARG A 44 0.50 -6.01 19.29
C ARG A 44 -0.60 -5.76 18.24
N ILE A 45 -0.24 -5.59 16.95
CA ILE A 45 -1.22 -5.51 15.86
C ILE A 45 -2.03 -6.81 15.81
N LYS A 46 -3.36 -6.67 15.76
CA LYS A 46 -4.30 -7.81 15.74
C LYS A 46 -4.95 -8.01 14.37
N ALA A 47 -4.82 -7.06 13.49
CA ALA A 47 -5.37 -7.16 12.14
C ALA A 47 -4.73 -8.31 11.34
N GLY A 48 -5.54 -9.06 10.60
CA GLY A 48 -5.06 -10.08 9.68
C GLY A 48 -4.49 -9.52 8.37
N ILE A 49 -4.96 -8.34 7.97
CA ILE A 49 -4.54 -7.64 6.77
C ILE A 49 -4.23 -6.18 7.11
N ILE A 50 -3.13 -5.66 6.57
CA ILE A 50 -2.79 -4.24 6.60
C ILE A 50 -2.72 -3.75 5.17
N SER A 51 -3.46 -2.68 4.82
CA SER A 51 -3.31 -1.98 3.54
C SER A 51 -2.82 -0.56 3.81
N GLU A 52 -1.60 -0.28 3.40
CA GLU A 52 -0.92 0.97 3.70
C GLU A 52 -1.38 2.09 2.78
N LEU A 53 -2.05 3.10 3.35
CA LEU A 53 -2.50 4.28 2.62
C LEU A 53 -1.63 5.52 2.89
N ALA A 54 -0.86 5.53 4.00
CA ALA A 54 0.19 6.51 4.22
C ALA A 54 1.48 6.09 3.50
N ASN A 55 2.38 7.03 3.27
CA ASN A 55 3.72 6.73 2.76
C ASN A 55 4.60 6.25 3.92
N GLY A 56 5.24 5.08 3.77
CA GLY A 56 6.15 4.51 4.73
C GLY A 56 5.59 4.34 6.15
N PRO A 57 4.35 3.84 6.35
CA PRO A 57 3.77 3.76 7.68
C PRO A 57 4.42 2.68 8.55
N THR A 58 5.06 1.70 7.94
CA THR A 58 5.67 0.54 8.62
C THR A 58 7.19 0.61 8.50
N THR A 59 7.89 0.49 9.64
CA THR A 59 9.35 0.43 9.66
C THR A 59 9.88 -0.91 9.14
N PRO A 60 11.14 -0.97 8.65
CA PRO A 60 11.71 -2.22 8.14
C PRO A 60 11.70 -3.39 9.15
N ASN A 61 11.97 -3.12 10.43
CA ASN A 61 11.91 -4.16 11.46
C ASN A 61 10.46 -4.61 11.72
N ALA A 62 9.50 -3.67 11.70
CA ALA A 62 8.09 -4.00 11.84
C ALA A 62 7.57 -4.87 10.68
N ASP A 63 8.04 -4.65 9.45
CA ASP A 63 7.74 -5.54 8.31
C ASP A 63 8.11 -7.00 8.61
N LEU A 64 9.28 -7.23 9.23
CA LEU A 64 9.72 -8.58 9.60
C LEU A 64 8.84 -9.18 10.69
N ILE A 65 8.53 -8.41 11.74
CA ILE A 65 7.64 -8.86 12.84
C ILE A 65 6.26 -9.24 12.28
N LEU A 66 5.67 -8.39 11.45
CA LEU A 66 4.36 -8.65 10.84
C LEU A 66 4.39 -9.89 9.93
N PHE A 67 5.46 -10.06 9.17
CA PHE A 67 5.65 -11.23 8.30
C PHE A 67 5.74 -12.52 9.10
N GLU A 68 6.53 -12.56 10.18
CA GLU A 68 6.64 -13.70 11.09
C GLU A 68 5.31 -14.04 11.78
N LYS A 69 4.51 -13.02 12.10
CA LYS A 69 3.15 -13.19 12.64
C LYS A 69 2.12 -13.67 11.60
N GLY A 70 2.48 -13.71 10.33
CA GLY A 70 1.58 -14.10 9.24
C GLY A 70 0.56 -13.00 8.85
N VAL A 71 0.77 -11.76 9.28
CA VAL A 71 -0.06 -10.61 8.88
C VAL A 71 0.21 -10.29 7.42
N LYS A 72 -0.84 -10.20 6.62
CA LYS A 72 -0.73 -9.85 5.19
C LYS A 72 -0.65 -8.35 5.02
N VAL A 73 0.49 -7.84 4.56
CA VAL A 73 0.69 -6.42 4.28
C VAL A 73 0.58 -6.15 2.79
N ILE A 74 -0.29 -5.21 2.39
CA ILE A 74 -0.29 -4.60 1.07
C ILE A 74 0.53 -3.32 1.20
N PRO A 75 1.80 -3.30 0.73
CA PRO A 75 2.70 -2.19 0.99
C PRO A 75 2.28 -0.93 0.25
N ASP A 76 2.63 0.23 0.78
CA ASP A 76 2.30 1.56 0.25
C ASP A 76 2.61 1.71 -1.24
N ILE A 77 3.77 1.27 -1.67
CA ILE A 77 4.20 1.30 -3.08
C ILE A 77 3.22 0.58 -4.02
N LEU A 78 2.46 -0.41 -3.52
CA LEU A 78 1.41 -1.11 -4.26
C LEU A 78 0.04 -0.48 -4.01
N ALA A 79 -0.32 -0.27 -2.75
CA ALA A 79 -1.64 0.23 -2.34
C ALA A 79 -1.94 1.64 -2.88
N SER A 80 -0.93 2.52 -2.93
CA SER A 80 -1.06 3.90 -3.43
C SER A 80 -0.69 4.07 -4.91
N SER A 81 -0.43 2.99 -5.65
CA SER A 81 -0.02 3.07 -7.06
C SER A 81 -1.12 3.60 -8.01
N GLY A 82 -2.38 3.60 -7.58
CA GLY A 82 -3.50 4.05 -8.41
C GLY A 82 -3.36 5.47 -8.92
N GLY A 83 -2.95 6.40 -8.08
CA GLY A 83 -2.76 7.80 -8.45
C GLY A 83 -1.75 7.99 -9.58
N VAL A 84 -0.57 7.37 -9.47
CA VAL A 84 0.47 7.48 -10.51
C VAL A 84 0.07 6.77 -11.81
N ILE A 85 -0.69 5.69 -11.74
CA ILE A 85 -1.21 5.01 -12.94
C ILE A 85 -2.17 5.93 -13.70
N VAL A 86 -3.10 6.59 -13.01
CA VAL A 86 -4.07 7.50 -13.63
C VAL A 86 -3.37 8.76 -14.16
N SER A 87 -2.39 9.31 -13.43
CA SER A 87 -1.57 10.42 -13.92
C SER A 87 -0.81 10.06 -15.21
N TYR A 88 -0.33 8.82 -15.32
CA TYR A 88 0.25 8.35 -16.59
C TYR A 88 -0.79 8.29 -17.73
N PHE A 89 -2.01 7.84 -17.44
CA PHE A 89 -3.09 7.85 -18.44
C PHE A 89 -3.44 9.28 -18.89
N GLU A 90 -3.47 10.23 -17.96
CA GLU A 90 -3.66 11.64 -18.26
C GLU A 90 -2.58 12.15 -19.22
N MET A 91 -1.30 11.92 -18.90
CA MET A 91 -0.18 12.28 -19.77
C MET A 91 -0.29 11.68 -21.18
N VAL A 92 -0.73 10.42 -21.30
CA VAL A 92 -0.95 9.76 -22.60
C VAL A 92 -2.08 10.43 -23.38
N GLN A 93 -3.20 10.75 -22.72
CA GLN A 93 -4.35 11.40 -23.32
C GLN A 93 -3.99 12.81 -23.80
N ASP A 94 -3.27 13.59 -22.99
CA ASP A 94 -2.81 14.93 -23.34
C ASP A 94 -1.87 14.91 -24.56
N SER A 95 -0.91 13.98 -24.60
CA SER A 95 0.04 13.88 -25.71
C SER A 95 -0.59 13.41 -27.01
N SER A 96 -1.68 12.63 -26.93
CA SER A 96 -2.41 12.13 -28.11
C SER A 96 -3.57 13.01 -28.53
N SER A 97 -3.97 13.98 -27.69
CA SER A 97 -5.20 14.79 -27.84
C SER A 97 -6.46 13.92 -28.02
N PHE A 98 -6.45 12.71 -27.45
CA PHE A 98 -7.56 11.78 -27.47
C PHE A 98 -7.92 11.37 -26.04
N PHE A 99 -9.10 11.77 -25.59
CA PHE A 99 -9.53 11.57 -24.20
C PHE A 99 -10.42 10.34 -24.08
N TRP A 100 -10.14 9.54 -23.07
CA TRP A 100 -10.92 8.36 -22.73
C TRP A 100 -12.11 8.73 -21.86
N ASP A 101 -13.15 7.91 -21.90
CA ASP A 101 -14.24 8.01 -20.95
C ASP A 101 -13.81 7.44 -19.58
N GLU A 102 -14.56 7.77 -18.55
CA GLU A 102 -14.30 7.33 -17.18
C GLU A 102 -14.23 5.80 -17.07
N GLU A 103 -15.09 5.09 -17.80
CA GLU A 103 -15.10 3.63 -17.80
C GLU A 103 -13.81 3.06 -18.38
N GLY A 104 -13.27 3.65 -19.44
CA GLY A 104 -11.98 3.27 -20.03
C GLY A 104 -10.83 3.47 -19.07
N VAL A 105 -10.79 4.62 -18.37
CA VAL A 105 -9.80 4.90 -17.32
C VAL A 105 -9.89 3.88 -16.20
N ASN A 106 -11.08 3.65 -15.66
CA ASN A 106 -11.29 2.70 -14.56
C ASN A 106 -10.93 1.27 -14.93
N ARG A 107 -11.29 0.83 -16.13
CA ARG A 107 -10.91 -0.49 -16.68
C ARG A 107 -9.40 -0.65 -16.80
N GLY A 108 -8.72 0.39 -17.32
CA GLY A 108 -7.27 0.42 -17.43
C GLY A 108 -6.57 0.38 -16.06
N LEU A 109 -7.10 1.13 -15.10
CA LEU A 109 -6.62 1.18 -13.72
C LEU A 109 -6.74 -0.20 -13.05
N ASP A 110 -7.92 -0.83 -13.11
CA ASP A 110 -8.14 -2.16 -12.53
C ASP A 110 -7.17 -3.20 -13.10
N LEU A 111 -7.01 -3.24 -14.41
CA LEU A 111 -6.07 -4.15 -15.07
C LEU A 111 -4.63 -3.96 -14.59
N LYS A 112 -4.18 -2.71 -14.42
CA LYS A 112 -2.81 -2.39 -13.99
C LYS A 112 -2.58 -2.75 -12.52
N ILE A 113 -3.49 -2.35 -11.64
CA ILE A 113 -3.39 -2.64 -10.20
C ILE A 113 -3.46 -4.15 -9.96
N SER A 114 -4.46 -4.83 -10.54
CA SER A 114 -4.63 -6.28 -10.38
C SER A 114 -3.43 -7.07 -10.90
N LYS A 115 -2.81 -6.63 -12.01
CA LYS A 115 -1.58 -7.23 -12.50
C LYS A 115 -0.41 -6.98 -11.55
N GLY A 116 -0.28 -5.75 -11.04
CA GLY A 116 0.77 -5.39 -10.07
C GLY A 116 0.65 -6.22 -8.79
N PHE A 117 -0.55 -6.28 -8.24
CA PHE A 117 -0.86 -7.08 -7.05
C PHE A 117 -0.44 -8.54 -7.23
N ARG A 118 -0.91 -9.20 -8.30
CA ARG A 118 -0.56 -10.60 -8.58
C ARG A 118 0.95 -10.80 -8.72
N SER A 119 1.65 -9.89 -9.42
CA SER A 119 3.10 -10.00 -9.58
C SER A 119 3.85 -9.92 -8.24
N VAL A 120 3.41 -9.05 -7.33
CA VAL A 120 4.03 -8.88 -6.00
C VAL A 120 3.76 -10.11 -5.13
N PHE A 121 2.51 -10.59 -5.08
CA PHE A 121 2.17 -11.74 -4.24
C PHE A 121 2.75 -13.04 -4.76
N ASN A 122 2.87 -13.24 -6.07
CA ASN A 122 3.61 -14.37 -6.63
C ASN A 122 5.10 -14.33 -6.22
N ALA A 123 5.73 -13.16 -6.35
CA ALA A 123 7.14 -12.99 -5.94
C ALA A 123 7.35 -13.22 -4.43
N LEU A 124 6.38 -12.81 -3.60
CA LEU A 124 6.37 -13.07 -2.16
C LEU A 124 6.35 -14.58 -1.88
N GLU A 125 5.43 -15.31 -2.51
CA GLU A 125 5.25 -16.75 -2.31
C GLU A 125 6.45 -17.57 -2.82
N GLU A 126 6.91 -17.26 -4.04
CA GLU A 126 8.04 -17.95 -4.68
C GLU A 126 9.35 -17.77 -3.89
N ASN A 127 9.59 -16.58 -3.36
CA ASN A 127 10.84 -16.25 -2.67
C ASN A 127 10.75 -16.31 -1.14
N ARG A 128 9.56 -16.49 -0.57
CA ARG A 128 9.29 -16.50 0.88
C ARG A 128 9.83 -15.24 1.58
N ILE A 129 9.53 -14.08 1.01
CA ILE A 129 9.92 -12.76 1.50
C ILE A 129 8.69 -11.93 1.85
N HIS A 130 8.84 -10.90 2.69
CA HIS A 130 7.73 -10.02 2.99
C HIS A 130 7.32 -9.17 1.78
N SER A 131 6.05 -8.72 1.75
CA SER A 131 5.43 -8.11 0.56
C SER A 131 6.11 -6.83 0.08
N ARG A 132 6.66 -5.99 0.98
CA ARG A 132 7.40 -4.78 0.59
C ARG A 132 8.67 -5.13 -0.19
N LEU A 133 9.44 -6.13 0.27
CA LEU A 133 10.61 -6.59 -0.45
C LEU A 133 10.20 -7.20 -1.81
N ALA A 134 9.12 -7.98 -1.86
CA ALA A 134 8.59 -8.52 -3.10
C ALA A 134 8.19 -7.41 -4.10
N ALA A 135 7.54 -6.34 -3.62
CA ALA A 135 7.19 -5.18 -4.45
C ALA A 135 8.43 -4.48 -5.01
N MET A 136 9.48 -4.32 -4.19
CA MET A 136 10.77 -3.76 -4.63
C MET A 136 11.44 -4.66 -5.67
N VAL A 137 11.49 -5.97 -5.45
CA VAL A 137 12.04 -6.93 -6.42
C VAL A 137 11.34 -6.82 -7.76
N VAL A 138 10.00 -6.82 -7.78
CA VAL A 138 9.20 -6.69 -9.01
C VAL A 138 9.45 -5.34 -9.70
N GLY A 139 9.51 -4.24 -8.94
CA GLY A 139 9.75 -2.91 -9.47
C GLY A 139 11.15 -2.76 -10.09
N VAL A 140 12.19 -3.14 -9.34
CA VAL A 140 13.59 -3.06 -9.79
C VAL A 140 13.84 -3.97 -10.99
N ALA A 141 13.29 -5.20 -10.99
CA ALA A 141 13.44 -6.11 -12.12
C ALA A 141 12.89 -5.53 -13.43
N ARG A 142 11.74 -4.84 -13.38
CA ARG A 142 11.15 -4.19 -14.57
C ARG A 142 12.03 -3.05 -15.10
N VAL A 143 12.59 -2.25 -14.20
CA VAL A 143 13.51 -1.16 -14.60
C VAL A 143 14.80 -1.73 -15.19
N ALA A 144 15.40 -2.73 -14.54
CA ALA A 144 16.61 -3.39 -15.02
C ALA A 144 16.41 -4.02 -16.41
N GLU A 145 15.28 -4.68 -16.63
CA GLU A 145 14.94 -5.25 -17.94
C GLU A 145 14.80 -4.17 -19.02
N ALA A 146 14.12 -3.07 -18.68
CA ALA A 146 14.00 -1.93 -19.60
C ALA A 146 15.37 -1.32 -19.96
N CYS A 147 16.30 -1.23 -19.00
CA CYS A 147 17.67 -0.78 -19.23
C CYS A 147 18.42 -1.72 -20.19
N LYS A 148 18.31 -3.03 -19.98
CA LYS A 148 18.91 -4.05 -20.87
C LYS A 148 18.38 -3.95 -22.29
N ILE A 149 17.06 -3.88 -22.48
CA ILE A 149 16.42 -3.77 -23.80
C ILE A 149 16.89 -2.51 -24.53
N ARG A 150 17.16 -1.42 -23.80
CA ARG A 150 17.65 -0.16 -24.36
C ARG A 150 19.18 -0.11 -24.54
N GLY A 151 19.91 -1.14 -24.16
CA GLY A 151 21.36 -1.20 -24.25
C GLY A 151 22.08 -0.22 -23.31
N TRP A 152 21.49 0.10 -22.17
CA TRP A 152 22.08 1.00 -21.18
C TRP A 152 23.01 0.27 -20.20
N VAL A 153 22.94 -1.04 -20.16
CA VAL A 153 23.78 -1.96 -19.35
C VAL A 153 24.05 -3.22 -20.14
#